data_4e31bc6359f99b9ae267e24ccd1061bf
#
_entry.id   4e31bc6359f99b9ae267e24ccd1061bf
#
_cell.length_a   1.000
_cell.length_b   1.000
_cell.length_c   1.000
_cell.angle_alpha   90.00
_cell.angle_beta   90.00
_cell.angle_gamma   90.00
#
_symmetry.space_group_name_H-M   'P 1'
#
loop_
_entity.id
_entity.type
_entity.pdbx_description
1 polymer ?
#
loop_
_entity_poly.entity_id
_entity_poly.type
_entity_poly.pdbx_seq_one_letter_code
_entity_poly.pdbx_strand_id
1 'polypeptide(L)'
;AAAAMAGDEAQALGGGQTLIPSLKARLASPTTLVSLGGIKEMVGVCTGDDGSTCIGGATTHGAVAKDAAKLYPALAKLAAGIGDPAVRNRGTIGGSLANNDPAACYPSAALASGATIVTNTRKIAADDYFQGMFTTALDAGEIVTEVRFPVPEKAAYIKFEQPASRFALTGV
;
A
#
# COMPACT_ATOMS: atom_id res chain seq x y z
N ALA A 1 8.87 -13.53 8.30
CA ALA A 1 9.16 -12.63 7.17
C ALA A 1 10.41 -11.78 7.45
N ALA A 2 10.45 -11.00 8.54
CA ALA A 2 11.57 -10.10 8.83
C ALA A 2 12.96 -10.80 8.81
N ALA A 3 13.09 -11.96 9.46
CA ALA A 3 14.33 -12.73 9.42
C ALA A 3 14.73 -13.19 8.00
N ALA A 4 13.76 -13.49 7.14
CA ALA A 4 14.04 -13.86 5.75
C ALA A 4 14.39 -12.66 4.87
N MET A 5 14.01 -11.45 5.28
CA MET A 5 14.39 -10.19 4.61
C MET A 5 15.79 -9.70 5.00
N ALA A 6 16.41 -10.27 6.02
CA ALA A 6 17.77 -9.92 6.44
C ALA A 6 18.87 -10.49 5.51
N GLY A 7 18.51 -11.36 4.57
CA GLY A 7 19.45 -11.88 3.57
C GLY A 7 19.74 -10.86 2.47
N ASP A 8 20.97 -10.87 1.97
CA ASP A 8 21.34 -10.08 0.81
C ASP A 8 20.44 -10.43 -0.38
N GLU A 9 19.95 -9.40 -1.09
CA GLU A 9 19.08 -9.54 -2.27
C GLU A 9 17.71 -10.21 -2.00
N ALA A 10 17.24 -10.25 -0.75
CA ALA A 10 15.87 -10.68 -0.44
C ALA A 10 14.87 -9.56 -0.74
N GLN A 11 13.75 -9.90 -1.37
CA GLN A 11 12.70 -8.92 -1.70
C GLN A 11 11.32 -9.39 -1.23
N ALA A 12 10.58 -8.49 -0.59
CA ALA A 12 9.23 -8.74 -0.13
C ALA A 12 8.26 -8.84 -1.33
N LEU A 13 7.42 -9.86 -1.32
CA LEU A 13 6.35 -10.06 -2.30
C LEU A 13 5.00 -9.90 -1.61
N GLY A 14 4.36 -8.74 -1.81
CA GLY A 14 2.96 -8.50 -1.47
C GLY A 14 2.02 -9.06 -2.53
N GLY A 15 1.26 -8.19 -3.22
CA GLY A 15 0.36 -8.60 -4.30
C GLY A 15 1.02 -8.95 -5.64
N GLY A 16 2.28 -8.61 -5.81
CA GLY A 16 3.07 -8.92 -7.01
C GLY A 16 2.73 -8.10 -8.25
N GLN A 17 1.88 -7.07 -8.14
CA GLN A 17 1.39 -6.32 -9.31
C GLN A 17 2.44 -5.38 -9.94
N THR A 18 3.51 -5.09 -9.24
CA THR A 18 4.71 -4.38 -9.75
C THR A 18 5.89 -5.33 -9.87
N LEU A 19 6.19 -6.08 -8.81
CA LEU A 19 7.39 -6.91 -8.76
C LEU A 19 7.37 -8.04 -9.79
N ILE A 20 6.25 -8.76 -9.97
CA ILE A 20 6.19 -9.86 -10.96
C ILE A 20 6.38 -9.36 -12.39
N PRO A 21 5.75 -8.26 -12.86
CA PRO A 21 6.10 -7.64 -14.15
C PRO A 21 7.58 -7.29 -14.28
N SER A 22 8.19 -6.72 -13.23
CA SER A 22 9.62 -6.37 -13.23
C SER A 22 10.53 -7.59 -13.35
N LEU A 23 10.19 -8.70 -12.67
CA LEU A 23 10.89 -9.98 -12.80
C LEU A 23 10.75 -10.56 -14.23
N LYS A 24 9.54 -10.51 -14.80
CA LYS A 24 9.31 -10.95 -16.19
C LYS A 24 10.07 -10.13 -17.20
N ALA A 25 10.20 -8.83 -16.96
CA ALA A 25 10.98 -7.92 -17.80
C ALA A 25 12.50 -7.98 -17.51
N ARG A 26 12.93 -8.79 -16.54
CA ARG A 26 14.33 -8.91 -16.08
C ARG A 26 14.91 -7.58 -15.56
N LEU A 27 14.05 -6.71 -15.03
CA LEU A 27 14.46 -5.44 -14.40
C LEU A 27 14.81 -5.63 -12.92
N ALA A 28 14.42 -6.75 -12.33
CA ALA A 28 14.77 -7.16 -10.97
C ALA A 28 15.12 -8.66 -10.98
N SER A 29 16.08 -9.05 -10.14
CA SER A 29 16.55 -10.45 -10.03
C SER A 29 16.94 -10.80 -8.59
N PRO A 30 16.02 -10.65 -7.61
CA PRO A 30 16.33 -11.03 -6.24
C PRO A 30 16.60 -12.52 -6.12
N THR A 31 17.50 -12.91 -5.22
CA THR A 31 17.81 -14.31 -4.94
C THR A 31 16.72 -14.99 -4.12
N THR A 32 15.99 -14.21 -3.32
CA THR A 32 14.94 -14.70 -2.44
C THR A 32 13.70 -13.82 -2.51
N LEU A 33 12.52 -14.45 -2.72
CA LEU A 33 11.23 -13.79 -2.59
C LEU A 33 10.55 -14.20 -1.29
N VAL A 34 10.24 -13.22 -0.46
CA VAL A 34 9.56 -13.41 0.83
C VAL A 34 8.08 -13.06 0.66
N SER A 35 7.22 -14.06 0.55
CA SER A 35 5.77 -13.85 0.40
C SER A 35 5.16 -13.33 1.69
N LEU A 36 4.45 -12.19 1.61
CA LEU A 36 3.73 -11.58 2.72
C LEU A 36 2.26 -12.00 2.77
N GLY A 37 1.69 -12.54 1.68
CA GLY A 37 0.27 -12.86 1.57
C GLY A 37 -0.23 -13.98 2.50
N GLY A 38 0.67 -14.76 3.10
CA GLY A 38 0.33 -15.78 4.10
C GLY A 38 0.34 -15.29 5.55
N ILE A 39 0.71 -14.04 5.81
CA ILE A 39 0.82 -13.47 7.15
C ILE A 39 -0.54 -12.89 7.54
N LYS A 40 -1.31 -13.65 8.30
CA LYS A 40 -2.70 -13.29 8.66
C LYS A 40 -2.79 -11.99 9.46
N GLU A 41 -1.79 -11.71 10.29
CA GLU A 41 -1.69 -10.51 11.12
C GLU A 41 -1.52 -9.23 10.30
N MET A 42 -1.11 -9.35 9.05
CA MET A 42 -0.96 -8.23 8.11
C MET A 42 -2.19 -8.03 7.20
N VAL A 43 -3.27 -8.76 7.42
CA VAL A 43 -4.49 -8.70 6.59
C VAL A 43 -5.67 -8.24 7.41
N GLY A 44 -6.44 -7.30 6.88
CA GLY A 44 -7.70 -6.86 7.46
C GLY A 44 -7.80 -5.35 7.60
N VAL A 45 -8.99 -4.91 7.97
CA VAL A 45 -9.35 -3.52 8.25
C VAL A 45 -10.02 -3.48 9.62
N CYS A 46 -9.58 -2.61 10.49
CA CYS A 46 -10.15 -2.45 11.84
C CYS A 46 -10.15 -0.98 12.26
N THR A 47 -10.78 -0.70 13.38
CA THR A 47 -10.69 0.60 14.06
C THR A 47 -9.64 0.52 15.14
N GLY A 48 -8.71 1.46 15.15
CA GLY A 48 -7.72 1.61 16.23
C GLY A 48 -8.34 2.19 17.49
N ASP A 49 -7.62 2.09 18.61
CA ASP A 49 -8.06 2.63 19.91
C ASP A 49 -8.22 4.16 19.89
N ASP A 50 -7.54 4.82 18.97
CA ASP A 50 -7.60 6.27 18.71
C ASP A 50 -8.71 6.68 17.71
N GLY A 51 -9.54 5.73 17.27
CA GLY A 51 -10.57 5.94 16.26
C GLY A 51 -10.07 5.96 14.82
N SER A 52 -8.78 5.76 14.57
CA SER A 52 -8.22 5.66 13.22
C SER A 52 -8.70 4.39 12.50
N THR A 53 -8.72 4.41 11.17
CA THR A 53 -8.90 3.21 10.37
C THR A 53 -7.53 2.55 10.16
N CYS A 54 -7.35 1.36 10.71
CA CYS A 54 -6.14 0.56 10.61
C CYS A 54 -6.28 -0.48 9.49
N ILE A 55 -5.29 -0.54 8.60
CA ILE A 55 -5.30 -1.47 7.45
C ILE A 55 -3.99 -2.23 7.43
N GLY A 56 -4.07 -3.54 7.53
CA GLY A 56 -2.89 -4.41 7.44
C GLY A 56 -2.21 -4.31 6.07
N GLY A 57 -0.88 -4.28 6.06
CA GLY A 57 -0.07 -4.03 4.85
C GLY A 57 -0.27 -5.05 3.73
N ALA A 58 -0.67 -6.28 4.04
CA ALA A 58 -0.98 -7.31 3.06
C ALA A 58 -2.46 -7.34 2.62
N THR A 59 -3.27 -6.38 3.07
CA THR A 59 -4.69 -6.26 2.67
C THR A 59 -4.79 -5.84 1.22
N THR A 60 -5.55 -6.59 0.44
CA THR A 60 -5.74 -6.31 -0.99
C THR A 60 -6.61 -5.07 -1.22
N HIS A 61 -6.42 -4.39 -2.36
CA HIS A 61 -7.23 -3.21 -2.69
C HIS A 61 -8.73 -3.53 -2.71
N GLY A 62 -9.10 -4.73 -3.18
CA GLY A 62 -10.50 -5.19 -3.17
C GLY A 62 -11.07 -5.36 -1.76
N ALA A 63 -10.27 -5.87 -0.82
CA ALA A 63 -10.66 -5.96 0.58
C ALA A 63 -10.76 -4.57 1.23
N VAL A 64 -9.80 -3.67 0.99
CA VAL A 64 -9.89 -2.27 1.47
C VAL A 64 -11.16 -1.60 0.96
N ALA A 65 -11.48 -1.73 -0.35
CA ALA A 65 -12.67 -1.14 -0.94
C ALA A 65 -13.97 -1.62 -0.28
N LYS A 66 -14.02 -2.88 0.13
CA LYS A 66 -15.19 -3.49 0.78
C LYS A 66 -15.24 -3.18 2.28
N ASP A 67 -14.15 -3.46 2.99
CA ASP A 67 -14.16 -3.54 4.45
C ASP A 67 -13.97 -2.16 5.10
N ALA A 68 -13.29 -1.21 4.43
CA ALA A 68 -13.19 0.18 4.89
C ALA A 68 -14.42 1.03 4.57
N ALA A 69 -15.40 0.53 3.82
CA ALA A 69 -16.53 1.33 3.32
C ALA A 69 -17.35 2.04 4.43
N LYS A 70 -17.46 1.44 5.60
CA LYS A 70 -18.18 2.02 6.75
C LYS A 70 -17.28 2.85 7.67
N LEU A 71 -15.97 2.60 7.67
CA LEU A 71 -15.00 3.24 8.56
C LEU A 71 -14.41 4.50 7.92
N TYR A 72 -14.04 4.41 6.66
CA TYR A 72 -13.49 5.52 5.88
C TYR A 72 -13.97 5.46 4.41
N PRO A 73 -15.18 5.94 4.11
CA PRO A 73 -15.80 5.80 2.77
C PRO A 73 -14.97 6.36 1.62
N ALA A 74 -14.27 7.49 1.81
CA ALA A 74 -13.45 8.10 0.78
C ALA A 74 -12.25 7.21 0.40
N LEU A 75 -11.60 6.58 1.39
CA LEU A 75 -10.51 5.64 1.18
C LEU A 75 -11.00 4.36 0.49
N ALA A 76 -12.16 3.84 0.88
CA ALA A 76 -12.77 2.70 0.23
C ALA A 76 -13.09 2.98 -1.24
N LYS A 77 -13.63 4.18 -1.56
CA LYS A 77 -13.88 4.64 -2.93
C LYS A 77 -12.60 4.76 -3.73
N LEU A 78 -11.55 5.33 -3.13
CA LEU A 78 -10.22 5.40 -3.74
C LEU A 78 -9.73 4.00 -4.12
N ALA A 79 -9.76 3.05 -3.17
CA ALA A 79 -9.32 1.68 -3.38
C ALA A 79 -10.12 0.96 -4.49
N ALA A 80 -11.43 1.20 -4.56
CA ALA A 80 -12.31 0.67 -5.60
C ALA A 80 -11.94 1.16 -7.03
N GLY A 81 -11.31 2.34 -7.12
CA GLY A 81 -10.84 2.93 -8.37
C GLY A 81 -9.43 2.50 -8.80
N ILE A 82 -8.75 1.63 -8.09
CA ILE A 82 -7.39 1.17 -8.45
C ILE A 82 -7.47 0.06 -9.48
N GLY A 83 -6.87 0.28 -10.66
CA GLY A 83 -6.74 -0.74 -11.70
C GLY A 83 -8.06 -1.43 -12.07
N ASP A 84 -7.97 -2.67 -12.47
CA ASP A 84 -9.10 -3.56 -12.73
C ASP A 84 -9.35 -4.56 -11.55
N PRO A 85 -10.40 -5.39 -11.60
CA PRO A 85 -10.68 -6.36 -10.55
C PRO A 85 -9.54 -7.38 -10.33
N ALA A 86 -8.81 -7.77 -11.37
CA ALA A 86 -7.69 -8.72 -11.24
C ALA A 86 -6.53 -8.08 -10.47
N VAL A 87 -6.23 -6.82 -10.74
CA VAL A 87 -5.25 -6.01 -9.98
C VAL A 87 -5.71 -5.83 -8.54
N ARG A 88 -6.97 -5.40 -8.32
CA ARG A 88 -7.49 -5.15 -6.95
C ARG A 88 -7.51 -6.39 -6.07
N ASN A 89 -7.73 -7.57 -6.64
CA ASN A 89 -7.75 -8.82 -5.88
C ASN A 89 -6.37 -9.34 -5.51
N ARG A 90 -5.31 -8.74 -6.00
CA ARG A 90 -3.92 -9.14 -5.75
C ARG A 90 -3.08 -8.03 -5.14
N GLY A 91 -3.11 -6.83 -5.72
CA GLY A 91 -2.36 -5.67 -5.22
C GLY A 91 -2.75 -5.33 -3.80
N THR A 92 -1.77 -4.95 -2.96
CA THR A 92 -1.94 -4.66 -1.53
C THR A 92 -1.59 -3.22 -1.23
N ILE A 93 -2.18 -2.67 -0.15
CA ILE A 93 -1.89 -1.31 0.29
C ILE A 93 -0.41 -1.14 0.66
N GLY A 94 0.16 -2.06 1.42
CA GLY A 94 1.57 -2.01 1.80
C GLY A 94 2.51 -2.10 0.60
N GLY A 95 2.20 -2.96 -0.38
CA GLY A 95 2.96 -3.05 -1.63
C GLY A 95 2.90 -1.75 -2.45
N SER A 96 1.74 -1.11 -2.51
CA SER A 96 1.57 0.17 -3.21
C SER A 96 2.38 1.29 -2.56
N LEU A 97 2.33 1.40 -1.22
CA LEU A 97 3.08 2.42 -0.48
C LEU A 97 4.60 2.16 -0.52
N ALA A 98 5.03 0.90 -0.40
CA ALA A 98 6.45 0.56 -0.48
C ALA A 98 7.03 0.81 -1.88
N ASN A 99 6.24 0.64 -2.94
CA ASN A 99 6.67 0.95 -4.31
C ASN A 99 6.71 2.46 -4.60
N ASN A 100 5.88 3.24 -3.93
CA ASN A 100 5.78 4.70 -4.07
C ASN A 100 5.78 5.19 -5.52
N ASP A 101 4.95 4.56 -6.37
CA ASP A 101 4.73 5.04 -7.73
C ASP A 101 3.98 6.39 -7.68
N PRO A 102 4.47 7.43 -8.35
CA PRO A 102 3.80 8.75 -8.36
C PRO A 102 2.39 8.72 -8.96
N ALA A 103 2.06 7.72 -9.79
CA ALA A 103 0.72 7.53 -10.34
C ALA A 103 -0.18 6.65 -9.44
N ALA A 104 0.30 6.18 -8.28
CA ALA A 104 -0.50 5.43 -7.33
C ALA A 104 -1.46 6.34 -6.55
N CYS A 105 -2.61 5.78 -6.15
CA CYS A 105 -3.65 6.54 -5.45
C CYS A 105 -3.42 6.67 -3.94
N TYR A 106 -2.87 5.65 -3.29
CA TYR A 106 -2.71 5.64 -1.82
C TYR A 106 -1.76 6.69 -1.26
N PRO A 107 -0.64 7.09 -1.92
CA PRO A 107 0.20 8.16 -1.39
C PRO A 107 -0.57 9.45 -1.14
N SER A 108 -1.47 9.86 -2.07
CA SER A 108 -2.32 11.04 -1.89
C SER A 108 -3.23 10.92 -0.65
N ALA A 109 -3.85 9.76 -0.43
CA ALA A 109 -4.69 9.55 0.74
C ALA A 109 -3.88 9.53 2.04
N ALA A 110 -2.70 8.92 2.03
CA ALA A 110 -1.84 8.85 3.22
C ALA A 110 -1.36 10.24 3.65
N LEU A 111 -0.91 11.05 2.70
CA LEU A 111 -0.48 12.43 2.95
C LEU A 111 -1.66 13.31 3.38
N ALA A 112 -2.76 13.31 2.64
CA ALA A 112 -3.91 14.18 2.91
C ALA A 112 -4.59 13.91 4.26
N SER A 113 -4.54 12.67 4.75
CA SER A 113 -5.10 12.30 6.07
C SER A 113 -4.08 12.32 7.21
N GLY A 114 -2.80 12.62 6.95
CA GLY A 114 -1.74 12.52 7.95
C GLY A 114 -1.57 11.10 8.47
N ALA A 115 -1.62 10.11 7.58
CA ALA A 115 -1.53 8.71 7.97
C ALA A 115 -0.19 8.35 8.62
N THR A 116 -0.19 7.31 9.43
CA THR A 116 1.02 6.70 9.99
C THR A 116 1.27 5.36 9.32
N ILE A 117 2.43 5.19 8.74
CA ILE A 117 2.92 3.95 8.19
C ILE A 117 3.63 3.16 9.30
N VAL A 118 3.11 1.99 9.63
CA VAL A 118 3.70 1.10 10.65
C VAL A 118 4.51 0.03 9.93
N THR A 119 5.74 -0.12 10.34
CA THR A 119 6.64 -1.15 9.82
C THR A 119 6.90 -2.23 10.87
N ASN A 120 7.70 -3.22 10.55
CA ASN A 120 8.15 -4.23 11.52
C ASN A 120 9.13 -3.67 12.56
N THR A 121 9.63 -2.44 12.39
CA THR A 121 10.65 -1.83 13.27
C THR A 121 10.20 -0.53 13.91
N ARG A 122 9.37 0.28 13.23
CA ARG A 122 9.01 1.65 13.66
C ARG A 122 7.70 2.14 13.08
N LYS A 123 7.29 3.34 13.50
CA LYS A 123 6.19 4.10 12.94
C LYS A 123 6.75 5.34 12.24
N ILE A 124 6.25 5.64 11.06
CA ILE A 124 6.71 6.75 10.21
C ILE A 124 5.49 7.57 9.82
N ALA A 125 5.51 8.89 10.03
CA ALA A 125 4.46 9.76 9.53
C ALA A 125 4.48 9.79 7.99
N ALA A 126 3.33 9.95 7.35
CA ALA A 126 3.25 9.97 5.89
C ALA A 126 4.16 11.07 5.29
N ASP A 127 4.24 12.23 5.93
CA ASP A 127 5.09 13.36 5.47
C ASP A 127 6.58 13.00 5.46
N ASP A 128 7.02 12.11 6.36
CA ASP A 128 8.41 11.66 6.45
C ASP A 128 8.66 10.37 5.62
N TYR A 129 7.59 9.68 5.21
CA TYR A 129 7.70 8.38 4.55
C TYR A 129 8.04 8.48 3.06
N PHE A 130 7.41 9.41 2.34
CA PHE A 130 7.59 9.56 0.90
C PHE A 130 8.77 10.48 0.60
N GLN A 131 9.90 9.91 0.13
CA GLN A 131 11.17 10.61 -0.06
C GLN A 131 11.40 11.05 -1.52
N GLY A 132 10.51 10.69 -2.43
CA GLY A 132 10.62 10.99 -3.85
C GLY A 132 10.04 9.89 -4.71
N MET A 133 10.16 10.03 -6.03
CA MET A 133 9.65 9.04 -6.99
C MET A 133 10.28 7.66 -6.74
N PHE A 134 9.47 6.64 -6.49
CA PHE A 134 9.90 5.27 -6.17
C PHE A 134 10.87 5.17 -4.98
N THR A 135 10.88 6.17 -4.11
CA THR A 135 11.77 6.24 -2.96
C THR A 135 10.96 6.49 -1.70
N THR A 136 11.21 5.71 -0.67
CA THR A 136 10.56 5.80 0.64
C THR A 136 11.61 5.82 1.75
N ALA A 137 11.18 6.12 2.98
CA ALA A 137 12.02 6.07 4.18
C ALA A 137 12.24 4.65 4.71
N LEU A 138 11.81 3.60 4.00
CA LEU A 138 12.05 2.21 4.41
C LEU A 138 13.53 1.86 4.36
N ASP A 139 14.02 1.28 5.44
CA ASP A 139 15.36 0.69 5.48
C ASP A 139 15.39 -0.68 4.78
N ALA A 140 16.59 -1.18 4.48
CA ALA A 140 16.76 -2.52 3.91
C ALA A 140 16.13 -3.58 4.82
N GLY A 141 15.26 -4.44 4.25
CA GLY A 141 14.54 -5.48 5.00
C GLY A 141 13.34 -4.98 5.81
N GLU A 142 13.04 -3.68 5.80
CA GLU A 142 11.87 -3.12 6.47
C GLU A 142 10.59 -3.40 5.66
N ILE A 143 9.52 -3.76 6.35
CA ILE A 143 8.25 -4.19 5.75
C ILE A 143 7.12 -3.33 6.32
N VAL A 144 6.26 -2.78 5.45
CA VAL A 144 5.01 -2.12 5.87
C VAL A 144 4.04 -3.18 6.38
N THR A 145 3.78 -3.17 7.68
CA THR A 145 2.90 -4.14 8.35
C THR A 145 1.47 -3.64 8.49
N GLU A 146 1.28 -2.32 8.67
CA GLU A 146 -0.02 -1.67 8.86
C GLU A 146 0.05 -0.22 8.39
N VAL A 147 -1.09 0.33 8.03
CA VAL A 147 -1.26 1.78 7.78
C VAL A 147 -2.43 2.28 8.63
N ARG A 148 -2.22 3.34 9.38
CA ARG A 148 -3.22 3.99 10.24
C ARG A 148 -3.65 5.30 9.64
N PHE A 149 -4.92 5.41 9.33
CA PHE A 149 -5.52 6.61 8.76
C PHE A 149 -6.37 7.30 9.81
N PRO A 150 -6.00 8.50 10.29
CA PRO A 150 -6.97 9.37 10.95
C PRO A 150 -8.16 9.61 10.01
N VAL A 151 -9.38 9.47 10.51
CA VAL A 151 -10.57 9.63 9.68
C VAL A 151 -11.02 11.09 9.74
N PRO A 152 -10.92 11.85 8.63
CA PRO A 152 -11.34 13.25 8.59
C PRO A 152 -12.88 13.34 8.57
N GLU A 153 -13.42 14.46 9.04
CA GLU A 153 -14.88 14.73 8.98
C GLU A 153 -15.43 14.70 7.55
N LYS A 154 -14.63 15.18 6.61
CA LYS A 154 -14.95 15.20 5.16
C LYS A 154 -13.73 14.83 4.36
N ALA A 155 -13.90 13.91 3.43
CA ALA A 155 -12.89 13.52 2.48
C ALA A 155 -13.52 13.11 1.15
N ALA A 156 -12.81 13.40 0.08
CA ALA A 156 -13.13 12.92 -1.26
C ALA A 156 -11.84 12.62 -2.01
N TYR A 157 -11.89 11.69 -2.93
CA TYR A 157 -10.82 11.46 -3.88
C TYR A 157 -11.40 11.49 -5.30
N ILE A 158 -10.84 12.35 -6.13
CA ILE A 158 -11.22 12.50 -7.53
C ILE A 158 -9.99 12.18 -8.38
N LYS A 159 -10.18 11.29 -9.34
CA LYS A 159 -9.12 10.82 -10.21
C LYS A 159 -9.50 11.02 -11.67
N PHE A 160 -8.60 11.62 -12.45
CA PHE A 160 -8.63 11.60 -13.90
C PHE A 160 -7.79 10.43 -14.38
N GLU A 161 -8.46 9.41 -14.90
CA GLU A 161 -7.83 8.12 -15.22
C GLU A 161 -7.20 8.11 -16.62
N GLN A 162 -6.04 7.48 -16.73
CA GLN A 162 -5.52 7.02 -18.01
C GLN A 162 -6.40 5.87 -18.51
N PRO A 163 -7.03 5.99 -19.71
CA PRO A 163 -8.06 5.05 -20.14
C PRO A 163 -7.63 3.59 -20.23
N ALA A 164 -6.37 3.33 -20.58
CA ALA A 164 -5.87 1.96 -20.77
C ALA A 164 -5.45 1.30 -19.47
N SER A 165 -4.72 2.02 -18.61
CA SER A 165 -4.11 1.46 -17.39
C SER A 165 -4.92 1.72 -16.12
N ARG A 166 -5.82 2.71 -16.14
CA ARG A 166 -6.54 3.25 -14.99
C ARG A 166 -5.65 3.84 -13.89
N PHE A 167 -4.38 4.07 -14.17
CA PHE A 167 -3.54 4.90 -13.33
C PHE A 167 -4.03 6.35 -13.32
N ALA A 168 -3.75 7.08 -12.24
CA ALA A 168 -4.07 8.50 -12.20
C ALA A 168 -3.13 9.27 -13.13
N LEU A 169 -3.69 9.97 -14.13
CA LEU A 169 -3.00 11.08 -14.78
C LEU A 169 -2.92 12.26 -13.82
N THR A 170 -4.02 12.47 -13.10
CA THR A 170 -4.12 13.37 -11.95
C THR A 170 -5.07 12.76 -10.92
N GLY A 171 -4.74 12.86 -9.64
CA GLY A 171 -5.59 12.45 -8.53
C GLY A 171 -5.46 13.43 -7.36
N VAL A 172 -6.59 13.88 -6.84
CA VAL A 172 -6.68 14.85 -5.73
C VAL A 172 -7.64 14.35 -4.67
#